data_43f45c5445e6e0d412d9bfa5888e30ce
#
_entry.id   43f45c5445e6e0d412d9bfa5888e30ce
#
_cell.length_a   1.000
_cell.length_b   1.000
_cell.length_c   1.000
_cell.angle_alpha   90.00
_cell.angle_beta   90.00
_cell.angle_gamma   90.00
#
_symmetry.space_group_name_H-M   'P 1'
#
loop_
_entity.id
_entity.type
_entity.pdbx_description
1 polymer ?
#
loop_
_entity_poly.entity_id
_entity_poly.type
_entity_poly.pdbx_seq_one_letter_code
_entity_poly.pdbx_strand_id
1 'polypeptide(L)'
;TAWFVERVGPATVISLDSNRVTDPAQLAWLRKVLAEEKKAGTWIIPVMHHPAYSSGKHGSTKSVQKYWVPLFESAGVRLVLAGHDHNYERTTPQNNVTYVVSGGGAKLRKVGRSDFTAMSTSTLHYTDLVAYQDRLEGRAVAHDGTVFDTFTIDR
;
A
#
# COMPACT_ATOMS: atom_id res chain seq x y z
N THR A 1 11.64 -4.68 17.03
CA THR A 1 11.10 -5.54 15.97
C THR A 1 10.92 -4.72 14.71
N ALA A 2 11.39 -5.21 13.57
CA ALA A 2 11.35 -4.47 12.31
C ALA A 2 9.97 -4.55 11.60
N TRP A 3 9.08 -5.41 12.08
CA TRP A 3 7.70 -5.54 11.60
C TRP A 3 6.75 -5.67 12.79
N PHE A 4 5.55 -5.12 12.63
CA PHE A 4 4.54 -5.10 13.69
C PHE A 4 3.14 -4.85 13.13
N VAL A 5 2.13 -4.99 13.98
CA VAL A 5 0.74 -4.70 13.66
C VAL A 5 0.18 -3.64 14.61
N GLU A 6 -0.63 -2.74 14.07
CA GLU A 6 -1.37 -1.72 14.81
C GLU A 6 -2.83 -1.75 14.39
N ARG A 7 -3.74 -1.78 15.38
CA ARG A 7 -5.19 -1.78 15.12
C ARG A 7 -5.77 -0.39 15.34
N VAL A 8 -6.44 0.13 14.33
CA VAL A 8 -7.03 1.48 14.35
C VAL A 8 -8.49 1.38 13.87
N GLY A 9 -9.42 1.39 14.81
CA GLY A 9 -10.84 1.22 14.49
C GLY A 9 -11.11 -0.09 13.72
N PRO A 10 -11.77 -0.05 12.56
CA PRO A 10 -12.06 -1.24 11.77
C PRO A 10 -10.87 -1.73 10.93
N ALA A 11 -9.72 -1.06 11.00
CA ALA A 11 -8.54 -1.36 10.20
C ALA A 11 -7.38 -1.93 11.04
N THR A 12 -6.59 -2.79 10.42
CA THR A 12 -5.34 -3.30 10.94
C THR A 12 -4.21 -2.94 9.97
N VAL A 13 -3.31 -2.11 10.43
CA VAL A 13 -2.09 -1.72 9.70
C VAL A 13 -1.00 -2.75 10.01
N ILE A 14 -0.40 -3.33 8.97
CA ILE A 14 0.69 -4.30 9.07
C ILE A 14 1.96 -3.64 8.52
N SER A 15 2.86 -3.25 9.41
CA SER A 15 4.17 -2.70 9.02
C SER A 15 5.14 -3.83 8.67
N LEU A 16 5.76 -3.75 7.48
CA LEU A 16 6.65 -4.76 6.93
C LEU A 16 8.02 -4.19 6.60
N ASP A 17 9.07 -4.96 6.91
CA ASP A 17 10.44 -4.64 6.51
C ASP A 17 10.73 -5.17 5.11
N SER A 18 10.56 -4.33 4.11
CA SER A 18 10.77 -4.70 2.70
C SER A 18 12.25 -4.75 2.28
N ASN A 19 13.20 -4.52 3.19
CA ASN A 19 14.60 -4.90 2.98
C ASN A 19 14.83 -6.41 3.18
N ARG A 20 13.88 -7.08 3.84
CA ARG A 20 13.98 -8.49 4.26
C ARG A 20 12.78 -9.31 3.80
N VAL A 21 12.38 -9.14 2.55
CA VAL A 21 11.16 -9.75 1.97
C VAL A 21 11.11 -11.28 2.15
N THR A 22 12.27 -11.95 2.05
CA THR A 22 12.37 -13.41 2.12
C THR A 22 12.75 -13.93 3.51
N ASP A 23 12.80 -13.06 4.53
CA ASP A 23 13.11 -13.49 5.90
C ASP A 23 12.08 -14.51 6.38
N PRO A 24 12.52 -15.72 6.77
CA PRO A 24 11.59 -16.79 7.16
C PRO A 24 10.73 -16.43 8.37
N ALA A 25 11.29 -15.69 9.33
CA ALA A 25 10.55 -15.29 10.53
C ALA A 25 9.47 -14.25 10.18
N GLN A 26 9.81 -13.27 9.33
CA GLN A 26 8.83 -12.29 8.84
C GLN A 26 7.73 -12.96 8.01
N LEU A 27 8.07 -13.87 7.11
CA LEU A 27 7.09 -14.60 6.29
C LEU A 27 6.15 -15.46 7.14
N ALA A 28 6.67 -16.19 8.12
CA ALA A 28 5.85 -17.00 9.02
C ALA A 28 4.91 -16.11 9.85
N TRP A 29 5.44 -15.01 10.40
CA TRP A 29 4.66 -14.04 11.14
C TRP A 29 3.57 -13.38 10.28
N LEU A 30 3.92 -12.96 9.07
CA LEU A 30 2.96 -12.35 8.14
C LEU A 30 1.80 -13.28 7.80
N ARG A 31 2.08 -14.55 7.48
CA ARG A 31 1.04 -15.57 7.22
C ARG A 31 0.08 -15.71 8.41
N LYS A 32 0.63 -15.75 9.63
CA LYS A 32 -0.16 -15.86 10.86
C LYS A 32 -1.08 -14.65 11.03
N VAL A 33 -0.52 -13.43 10.97
CA VAL A 33 -1.27 -12.19 11.16
C VAL A 33 -2.35 -12.03 10.09
N LEU A 34 -2.03 -12.29 8.82
CA LEU A 34 -3.01 -12.23 7.74
C LEU A 34 -4.19 -13.18 7.96
N ALA A 35 -3.94 -14.40 8.43
CA ALA A 35 -4.99 -15.36 8.75
C ALA A 35 -5.88 -14.91 9.92
N GLU A 36 -5.27 -14.37 10.97
CA GLU A 36 -5.98 -13.83 12.14
C GLU A 36 -6.87 -12.66 11.75
N GLU A 37 -6.35 -11.69 11.02
CA GLU A 37 -7.09 -10.48 10.62
C GLU A 37 -8.17 -10.77 9.57
N LYS A 38 -7.93 -11.72 8.66
CA LYS A 38 -8.96 -12.23 7.76
C LYS A 38 -10.15 -12.83 8.52
N LYS A 39 -9.87 -13.63 9.54
CA LYS A 39 -10.91 -14.22 10.41
C LYS A 39 -11.64 -13.15 11.20
N ALA A 40 -10.92 -12.13 11.68
CA ALA A 40 -11.50 -11.00 12.41
C ALA A 40 -12.35 -10.09 11.51
N GLY A 41 -12.18 -10.14 10.19
CA GLY A 41 -12.90 -9.32 9.23
C GLY A 41 -12.50 -7.85 9.24
N THR A 42 -11.27 -7.54 9.64
CA THR A 42 -10.74 -6.15 9.62
C THR A 42 -10.34 -5.74 8.20
N TRP A 43 -10.20 -4.44 7.97
CA TRP A 43 -9.48 -3.92 6.83
C TRP A 43 -7.99 -4.16 7.03
N ILE A 44 -7.40 -5.05 6.24
CA ILE A 44 -5.96 -5.36 6.33
C ILE A 44 -5.20 -4.44 5.41
N ILE A 45 -4.34 -3.59 5.97
CA ILE A 45 -3.58 -2.57 5.22
C ILE A 45 -2.08 -2.77 5.45
N PRO A 46 -1.41 -3.55 4.59
CA PRO A 46 0.06 -3.64 4.62
C PRO A 46 0.70 -2.31 4.24
N VAL A 47 1.73 -1.93 4.99
CA VAL A 47 2.56 -0.75 4.75
C VAL A 47 4.02 -1.18 4.69
N MET A 48 4.73 -0.76 3.66
CA MET A 48 6.13 -1.10 3.45
C MET A 48 6.89 0.01 2.73
N HIS A 49 8.22 -0.05 2.71
CA HIS A 49 9.00 0.94 1.99
C HIS A 49 8.97 0.70 0.47
N HIS A 50 9.35 -0.51 0.01
CA HIS A 50 9.49 -0.81 -1.42
C HIS A 50 8.14 -1.23 -2.03
N PRO A 51 7.70 -0.57 -3.13
CA PRO A 51 6.38 -0.83 -3.71
C PRO A 51 6.36 -2.14 -4.52
N ALA A 52 5.22 -2.85 -4.46
CA ALA A 52 4.98 -4.00 -5.34
C ALA A 52 4.82 -3.55 -6.81
N TYR A 53 4.15 -2.41 -7.03
CA TYR A 53 3.91 -1.82 -8.35
C TYR A 53 4.31 -0.35 -8.32
N SER A 54 5.16 0.05 -9.26
CA SER A 54 5.58 1.45 -9.42
C SER A 54 6.03 1.73 -10.86
N SER A 55 5.61 2.86 -11.38
CA SER A 55 6.12 3.46 -12.62
C SER A 55 7.13 4.57 -12.35
N GLY A 56 7.58 4.69 -11.10
CA GLY A 56 8.62 5.62 -10.68
C GLY A 56 10.02 5.19 -11.09
N LYS A 57 11.01 5.94 -10.62
CA LYS A 57 12.43 5.73 -11.00
C LYS A 57 12.95 4.33 -10.69
N HIS A 58 12.55 3.76 -9.57
CA HIS A 58 13.05 2.45 -9.11
C HIS A 58 12.21 1.29 -9.63
N GLY A 59 10.97 1.56 -10.04
CA GLY A 59 10.04 0.57 -10.57
C GLY A 59 9.48 -0.39 -9.53
N SER A 60 8.79 -1.40 -10.01
CA SER A 60 8.17 -2.45 -9.21
C SER A 60 9.20 -3.37 -8.55
N THR A 61 8.95 -3.78 -7.31
CA THR A 61 9.84 -4.66 -6.54
C THR A 61 9.45 -6.13 -6.76
N LYS A 62 10.23 -6.84 -7.55
CA LYS A 62 9.94 -8.24 -7.96
C LYS A 62 9.86 -9.22 -6.79
N SER A 63 10.68 -9.05 -5.76
CA SER A 63 10.61 -9.90 -4.57
C SER A 63 9.30 -9.71 -3.80
N VAL A 64 8.81 -8.48 -3.66
CA VAL A 64 7.51 -8.20 -3.05
C VAL A 64 6.38 -8.83 -3.86
N GLN A 65 6.41 -8.68 -5.19
CA GLN A 65 5.44 -9.32 -6.07
C GLN A 65 5.44 -10.84 -5.93
N LYS A 66 6.62 -11.45 -5.82
CA LYS A 66 6.75 -12.91 -5.75
C LYS A 66 6.32 -13.50 -4.40
N TYR A 67 6.72 -12.88 -3.30
CA TYR A 67 6.59 -13.49 -1.97
C TYR A 67 5.44 -12.94 -1.13
N TRP A 68 5.04 -11.68 -1.31
CA TRP A 68 4.02 -11.04 -0.47
C TRP A 68 2.68 -10.84 -1.18
N VAL A 69 2.69 -10.44 -2.44
CA VAL A 69 1.45 -10.20 -3.21
C VAL A 69 0.49 -11.39 -3.18
N PRO A 70 0.93 -12.65 -3.40
CA PRO A 70 0.02 -13.81 -3.29
C PRO A 70 -0.59 -13.98 -1.89
N LEU A 71 0.16 -13.62 -0.84
CA LEU A 71 -0.35 -13.66 0.54
C LEU A 71 -1.42 -12.60 0.76
N PHE A 72 -1.20 -11.38 0.25
CA PHE A 72 -2.17 -10.29 0.33
C PHE A 72 -3.48 -10.65 -0.38
N GLU A 73 -3.39 -11.15 -1.59
CA GLU A 73 -4.55 -11.58 -2.38
C GLU A 73 -5.35 -12.67 -1.67
N SER A 74 -4.69 -13.70 -1.16
CA SER A 74 -5.33 -14.80 -0.43
C SER A 74 -5.99 -14.36 0.89
N ALA A 75 -5.44 -13.33 1.52
CA ALA A 75 -5.98 -12.80 2.78
C ALA A 75 -7.14 -11.81 2.58
N GLY A 76 -7.44 -11.42 1.35
CA GLY A 76 -8.48 -10.43 1.06
C GLY A 76 -8.03 -8.99 1.34
N VAL A 77 -6.72 -8.71 1.28
CA VAL A 77 -6.20 -7.34 1.32
C VAL A 77 -6.78 -6.56 0.14
N ARG A 78 -7.23 -5.33 0.40
CA ARG A 78 -7.82 -4.47 -0.63
C ARG A 78 -6.97 -3.22 -0.91
N LEU A 79 -6.07 -2.85 0.01
CA LEU A 79 -5.20 -1.68 -0.10
C LEU A 79 -3.82 -1.99 0.47
N VAL A 80 -2.78 -1.62 -0.27
CA VAL A 80 -1.38 -1.69 0.15
C VAL A 80 -0.73 -0.33 -0.05
N LEU A 81 0.01 0.15 0.94
CA LEU A 81 0.71 1.42 0.91
C LEU A 81 2.22 1.24 0.87
N ALA A 82 2.89 2.04 0.06
CA ALA A 82 4.34 2.03 -0.03
C ALA A 82 4.90 3.44 -0.29
N GLY A 83 6.23 3.58 -0.15
CA GLY A 83 6.98 4.79 -0.44
C GLY A 83 8.05 4.53 -1.50
N HIS A 84 9.31 4.82 -1.17
CA HIS A 84 10.52 4.60 -1.96
C HIS A 84 10.62 5.46 -3.22
N ASP A 85 9.69 5.37 -4.15
CA ASP A 85 9.62 6.28 -5.29
C ASP A 85 9.01 7.62 -4.86
N HIS A 86 9.71 8.69 -5.14
CA HIS A 86 9.40 10.05 -4.65
C HIS A 86 8.31 10.71 -5.51
N ASN A 87 7.17 10.09 -5.57
CA ASN A 87 6.00 10.50 -6.33
C ASN A 87 4.72 9.98 -5.67
N TYR A 88 3.60 10.23 -6.30
CA TYR A 88 2.32 9.57 -6.04
C TYR A 88 1.97 8.66 -7.21
N GLU A 89 1.54 7.45 -6.93
CA GLU A 89 0.95 6.56 -7.90
C GLU A 89 -0.08 5.65 -7.24
N ARG A 90 -1.28 5.59 -7.81
CA ARG A 90 -2.32 4.63 -7.44
C ARG A 90 -2.60 3.70 -8.61
N THR A 91 -2.66 2.41 -8.35
CA THR A 91 -2.99 1.43 -9.38
C THR A 91 -4.50 1.28 -9.57
N THR A 92 -4.89 0.78 -10.72
CA THR A 92 -6.16 0.05 -10.84
C THR A 92 -6.07 -1.21 -9.96
N PRO A 93 -7.21 -1.79 -9.52
CA PRO A 93 -7.15 -3.02 -8.74
C PRO A 93 -6.40 -4.14 -9.48
N GLN A 94 -5.39 -4.70 -8.85
CA GLN A 94 -4.63 -5.86 -9.29
C GLN A 94 -5.12 -7.06 -8.48
N ASN A 95 -5.89 -7.97 -9.06
CA ASN A 95 -6.56 -9.06 -8.34
C ASN A 95 -7.29 -8.57 -7.08
N ASN A 96 -8.10 -7.52 -7.23
CA ASN A 96 -8.86 -6.83 -6.17
C ASN A 96 -8.01 -6.07 -5.12
N VAL A 97 -6.73 -5.92 -5.31
CA VAL A 97 -5.85 -5.13 -4.43
C VAL A 97 -5.45 -3.83 -5.11
N THR A 98 -5.70 -2.70 -4.48
CA THR A 98 -5.21 -1.39 -4.90
C THR A 98 -3.89 -1.10 -4.22
N TYR A 99 -2.88 -0.69 -4.98
CA TYR A 99 -1.56 -0.32 -4.48
C TYR A 99 -1.36 1.19 -4.62
N VAL A 100 -0.87 1.83 -3.55
CA VAL A 100 -0.58 3.26 -3.54
C VAL A 100 0.88 3.47 -3.16
N VAL A 101 1.61 4.17 -4.01
CA VAL A 101 2.91 4.75 -3.71
C VAL A 101 2.68 6.19 -3.27
N SER A 102 3.09 6.53 -2.05
CA SER A 102 3.01 7.87 -1.48
C SER A 102 4.36 8.28 -0.91
N GLY A 103 5.33 8.54 -1.80
CA GLY A 103 6.72 8.86 -1.46
C GLY A 103 7.09 10.32 -1.66
N GLY A 104 6.15 11.20 -1.96
CA GLY A 104 6.39 12.61 -2.26
C GLY A 104 6.42 13.55 -1.05
N GLY A 105 6.97 13.10 0.09
CA GLY A 105 7.00 13.91 1.31
C GLY A 105 8.09 14.99 1.37
N ALA A 106 9.15 14.89 0.57
CA ALA A 106 10.27 15.84 0.58
C ALA A 106 10.85 16.07 -0.81
N LYS A 107 11.60 15.11 -1.35
CA LYS A 107 12.24 15.21 -2.66
C LYS A 107 11.36 14.57 -3.72
N LEU A 108 11.15 15.26 -4.82
CA LEU A 108 10.34 14.73 -5.93
C LEU A 108 11.20 14.13 -7.04
N ARG A 109 10.64 13.10 -7.69
CA ARG A 109 11.15 12.49 -8.91
C ARG A 109 10.02 12.31 -9.91
N LYS A 110 10.36 12.32 -11.19
CA LYS A 110 9.39 12.05 -12.26
C LYS A 110 8.79 10.66 -12.09
N VAL A 111 7.53 10.53 -12.44
CA VAL A 111 6.80 9.27 -12.50
C VAL A 111 6.23 9.08 -13.90
N GLY A 112 6.22 7.84 -14.38
CA GLY A 112 5.58 7.45 -15.63
C GLY A 112 4.17 6.92 -15.41
N ARG A 113 3.75 6.09 -16.35
CA ARG A 113 2.50 5.32 -16.31
C ARG A 113 2.77 3.94 -16.89
N SER A 114 2.21 2.92 -16.28
CA SER A 114 2.19 1.53 -16.75
C SER A 114 0.74 1.09 -16.93
N ASP A 115 0.51 -0.10 -17.45
CA ASP A 115 -0.85 -0.62 -17.67
C ASP A 115 -1.67 -0.71 -16.37
N PHE A 116 -1.01 -0.85 -15.23
CA PHE A 116 -1.64 -0.87 -13.91
C PHE A 116 -1.95 0.53 -13.34
N THR A 117 -1.48 1.63 -13.92
CA THR A 117 -1.59 2.96 -13.33
C THR A 117 -2.99 3.56 -13.53
N ALA A 118 -3.69 3.87 -12.44
CA ALA A 118 -4.91 4.68 -12.47
C ALA A 118 -4.60 6.18 -12.42
N MET A 119 -3.75 6.60 -11.47
CA MET A 119 -3.32 7.98 -11.27
C MET A 119 -1.83 8.02 -10.92
N SER A 120 -1.09 8.95 -11.51
CA SER A 120 0.30 9.23 -11.13
C SER A 120 0.64 10.70 -11.29
N THR A 121 1.40 11.24 -10.35
CA THR A 121 1.89 12.62 -10.39
C THR A 121 3.12 12.79 -9.51
N SER A 122 3.92 13.80 -9.84
CA SER A 122 5.09 14.20 -9.06
C SER A 122 4.79 15.52 -8.35
N THR A 123 4.25 15.44 -7.13
CA THR A 123 3.94 16.60 -6.30
C THR A 123 4.20 16.28 -4.82
N LEU A 124 4.56 17.31 -4.05
CA LEU A 124 4.64 17.19 -2.59
C LEU A 124 3.23 16.95 -2.03
N HIS A 125 3.06 15.88 -1.27
CA HIS A 125 1.75 15.47 -0.80
C HIS A 125 1.81 14.57 0.43
N TYR A 126 0.63 14.33 0.98
CA TYR A 126 0.35 13.23 1.89
C TYR A 126 -0.92 12.48 1.43
N THR A 127 -1.08 11.26 1.90
CA THR A 127 -2.28 10.46 1.66
C THR A 127 -3.06 10.34 2.97
N ASP A 128 -4.34 10.68 2.91
CA ASP A 128 -5.30 10.61 4.01
C ASP A 128 -6.25 9.44 3.76
N LEU A 129 -6.45 8.61 4.78
CA LEU A 129 -7.31 7.43 4.72
C LEU A 129 -8.33 7.46 5.85
N VAL A 130 -9.59 7.20 5.53
CA VAL A 130 -10.66 6.99 6.50
C VAL A 130 -11.21 5.59 6.31
N ALA A 131 -11.19 4.80 7.39
CA ALA A 131 -11.74 3.44 7.39
C ALA A 131 -13.11 3.42 8.06
N TYR A 132 -14.12 3.02 7.31
CA TYR A 132 -15.46 2.70 7.79
C TYR A 132 -15.64 1.17 7.83
N GLN A 133 -16.73 0.71 8.41
CA GLN A 133 -17.02 -0.73 8.43
C GLN A 133 -17.21 -1.31 7.03
N ASP A 134 -17.82 -0.55 6.14
CA ASP A 134 -18.23 -0.98 4.80
C ASP A 134 -17.29 -0.50 3.67
N ARG A 135 -16.41 0.48 3.92
CA ARG A 135 -15.53 1.05 2.89
C ARG A 135 -14.29 1.71 3.46
N LEU A 136 -13.30 1.87 2.59
CA LEU A 136 -12.15 2.76 2.78
C LEU A 136 -12.30 3.97 1.85
N GLU A 137 -12.06 5.16 2.35
CA GLU A 137 -11.95 6.39 1.55
C GLU A 137 -10.53 6.93 1.62
N GLY A 138 -9.92 7.17 0.46
CA GLY A 138 -8.58 7.71 0.36
C GLY A 138 -8.54 9.02 -0.40
N ARG A 139 -7.66 9.93 0.04
CA ARG A 139 -7.38 11.20 -0.64
C ARG A 139 -5.88 11.43 -0.69
N ALA A 140 -5.40 11.93 -1.82
CA ALA A 140 -4.06 12.49 -1.94
C ALA A 140 -4.14 14.02 -1.96
N VAL A 141 -3.48 14.65 -1.01
CA VAL A 141 -3.54 16.09 -0.77
C VAL A 141 -2.18 16.70 -1.00
N ALA A 142 -2.08 17.63 -1.95
CA ALA A 142 -0.87 18.37 -2.24
C ALA A 142 -0.53 19.38 -1.11
N HIS A 143 0.72 19.84 -1.08
CA HIS A 143 1.22 20.77 -0.08
C HIS A 143 0.45 22.12 0.00
N ASP A 144 -0.24 22.49 -1.08
CA ASP A 144 -1.09 23.70 -1.14
C ASP A 144 -2.55 23.42 -0.71
N GLY A 145 -2.86 22.21 -0.27
CA GLY A 145 -4.19 21.77 0.14
C GLY A 145 -5.07 21.25 -0.99
N THR A 146 -4.58 21.25 -2.24
CA THR A 146 -5.33 20.70 -3.39
C THR A 146 -5.46 19.19 -3.26
N VAL A 147 -6.69 18.67 -3.32
CA VAL A 147 -6.96 17.23 -3.42
C VAL A 147 -6.88 16.85 -4.89
N PHE A 148 -5.88 16.07 -5.27
CA PHE A 148 -5.63 15.71 -6.66
C PHE A 148 -6.00 14.28 -7.02
N ASP A 149 -6.26 13.41 -6.02
CA ASP A 149 -6.80 12.08 -6.22
C ASP A 149 -7.72 11.70 -5.06
N THR A 150 -8.81 11.02 -5.39
CA THR A 150 -9.74 10.43 -4.41
C THR A 150 -10.10 9.03 -4.87
N PHE A 151 -10.25 8.12 -3.93
CA PHE A 151 -10.69 6.76 -4.23
C PHE A 151 -11.51 6.16 -3.09
N THR A 152 -12.39 5.27 -3.43
CA THR A 152 -13.20 4.49 -2.48
C THR A 152 -13.04 3.02 -2.80
N ILE A 153 -12.84 2.22 -1.76
CA ILE A 153 -12.77 0.76 -1.84
C ILE A 153 -13.90 0.21 -0.99
N ASP A 154 -14.90 -0.36 -1.64
CA ASP A 154 -16.01 -1.03 -0.97
C ASP A 154 -15.60 -2.44 -0.52
N ARG A 155 -16.27 -2.95 0.48
CA ARG A 155 -16.01 -4.28 1.04
C ARG A 155 -16.49 -5.40 0.13
#